data_91fc87f20ed077de74994d7696ed13f5
#
_entry.id   91fc87f20ed077de74994d7696ed13f5
#
_cell.length_a   1.000
_cell.length_b   1.000
_cell.length_c   1.000
_cell.angle_alpha   90.00
_cell.angle_beta   90.00
_cell.angle_gamma   90.00
#
_symmetry.space_group_name_H-M   'P 1'
#
loop_
_entity.id
_entity.type
_entity.pdbx_description
1 polymer ?
#
loop_
_entity_poly.entity_id
_entity_poly.type
_entity_poly.pdbx_seq_one_letter_code
_entity_poly.pdbx_strand_id
1 'polypeptide(L)'
;TFGNSKPFRIKIRNVLNDNFTYFYVKKADASRIYGLEFEHLLSPNRINFLVYKDTLIEEHIAGIPGDIFIKEHLPLCTDRARNEIAKQFVKFNERCTLRLLGDMRSYNYVVIPTHDFDHVDYKIRAIDFDQQNYEGNLKVYQPHFFKENRPMVKLVTDFLEDSSVNQYKKEDMSQVA
;
A
#
# COMPACT_ATOMS: atom_id res chain seq x y z
N THR A 1 10.88 -6.70 15.40
CA THR A 1 10.30 -5.82 14.35
C THR A 1 10.66 -4.38 14.66
N PHE A 2 11.25 -3.69 13.69
CA PHE A 2 11.59 -2.28 13.79
C PHE A 2 10.32 -1.48 13.47
N GLY A 3 9.87 -0.67 14.40
CA GLY A 3 8.72 0.22 14.26
C GLY A 3 8.44 0.94 15.57
N ASN A 4 7.95 2.17 15.49
CA ASN A 4 7.66 3.02 16.65
C ASN A 4 6.65 2.39 17.62
N SER A 5 5.77 1.52 17.14
CA SER A 5 4.72 0.83 17.91
C SER A 5 5.15 -0.53 18.49
N LYS A 6 6.40 -0.98 18.26
CA LYS A 6 6.91 -2.30 18.71
C LYS A 6 5.88 -3.43 18.53
N PRO A 7 5.42 -3.70 17.29
CA PRO A 7 4.33 -4.65 17.07
C PRO A 7 4.77 -6.08 17.38
N PHE A 8 3.85 -6.88 17.92
CA PHE A 8 4.00 -8.32 17.99
C PHE A 8 3.48 -8.96 16.71
N ARG A 9 4.24 -9.87 16.11
CA ARG A 9 3.76 -10.68 15.00
C ARG A 9 3.27 -12.01 15.53
N ILE A 10 2.01 -12.34 15.27
CA ILE A 10 1.40 -13.62 15.64
C ILE A 10 1.15 -14.44 14.37
N LYS A 11 1.18 -15.77 14.54
CA LYS A 11 0.91 -16.74 13.49
C LYS A 11 -0.28 -17.58 13.93
N ILE A 12 -1.38 -17.52 13.19
CA ILE A 12 -2.58 -18.30 13.44
C ILE A 12 -2.64 -19.45 12.44
N ARG A 13 -2.76 -20.66 12.94
CA ARG A 13 -2.95 -21.86 12.11
C ARG A 13 -4.44 -22.14 11.94
N ASN A 14 -4.87 -22.27 10.69
CA ASN A 14 -6.19 -22.81 10.40
C ASN A 14 -6.14 -24.34 10.54
N VAL A 15 -6.88 -24.86 11.52
CA VAL A 15 -6.87 -26.31 11.86
C VAL A 15 -7.46 -27.18 10.75
N LEU A 16 -8.31 -26.62 9.88
CA LEU A 16 -8.99 -27.37 8.82
C LEU A 16 -8.14 -27.63 7.59
N ASN A 17 -7.23 -26.73 7.27
CA ASN A 17 -6.43 -26.79 6.02
C ASN A 17 -4.93 -26.61 6.24
N ASP A 18 -4.49 -26.56 7.48
CA ASP A 18 -3.09 -26.32 7.89
C ASP A 18 -2.44 -25.02 7.38
N ASN A 19 -3.23 -24.13 6.83
CA ASN A 19 -2.74 -22.83 6.37
C ASN A 19 -2.47 -21.89 7.54
N PHE A 20 -1.56 -20.97 7.35
CA PHE A 20 -1.19 -19.99 8.35
C PHE A 20 -1.51 -18.58 7.86
N THR A 21 -2.12 -17.80 8.75
CA THR A 21 -2.31 -16.36 8.57
C THR A 21 -1.48 -15.62 9.61
N TYR A 22 -0.82 -14.57 9.20
CA TYR A 22 -0.02 -13.73 10.08
C TYR A 22 -0.75 -12.44 10.39
N PHE A 23 -0.66 -12.00 11.64
CA PHE A 23 -1.22 -10.74 12.09
C PHE A 23 -0.19 -9.96 12.90
N TYR A 24 -0.34 -8.65 12.91
CA TYR A 24 0.36 -7.76 13.81
C TYR A 24 -0.55 -7.31 14.93
N VAL A 25 -0.08 -7.40 16.16
CA VAL A 25 -0.76 -6.88 17.34
C VAL A 25 -0.03 -5.60 17.74
N LYS A 26 -0.75 -4.49 17.78
CA LYS A 26 -0.23 -3.14 18.03
C LYS A 26 -1.09 -2.45 19.07
N LYS A 27 -0.59 -1.35 19.64
CA LYS A 27 -1.44 -0.42 20.37
C LYS A 27 -2.37 0.26 19.37
N ALA A 28 -3.67 0.28 19.69
CA ALA A 28 -4.67 1.00 18.92
C ALA A 28 -4.47 2.51 19.08
N ASP A 29 -4.58 3.26 17.98
CA ASP A 29 -4.69 4.70 17.96
C ASP A 29 -5.68 5.14 16.88
N ALA A 30 -6.17 6.36 16.97
CA ALA A 30 -7.20 6.87 16.08
C ALA A 30 -6.74 6.89 14.62
N SER A 31 -5.52 7.33 14.33
CA SER A 31 -4.97 7.33 12.97
C SER A 31 -5.06 5.96 12.31
N ARG A 32 -4.55 4.92 12.98
CA ARG A 32 -4.56 3.56 12.43
C ARG A 32 -5.97 3.02 12.22
N ILE A 33 -6.85 3.26 13.19
CA ILE A 33 -8.26 2.80 13.09
C ILE A 33 -8.94 3.48 11.90
N TYR A 34 -8.89 4.81 11.79
CA TYR A 34 -9.47 5.53 10.65
C TYR A 34 -8.83 5.13 9.33
N GLY A 35 -7.51 4.95 9.29
CA GLY A 35 -6.81 4.52 8.08
C GLY A 35 -7.25 3.15 7.58
N LEU A 36 -7.44 2.20 8.49
CA LEU A 36 -7.94 0.85 8.17
C LEU A 36 -9.42 0.86 7.76
N GLU A 37 -10.25 1.66 8.43
CA GLU A 37 -11.65 1.84 8.03
C GLU A 37 -11.77 2.48 6.64
N PHE A 38 -10.98 3.51 6.33
CA PHE A 38 -10.95 4.09 5.00
C PHE A 38 -10.40 3.12 3.95
N GLU A 39 -9.40 2.28 4.29
CA GLU A 39 -8.94 1.22 3.41
C GLU A 39 -10.07 0.24 3.11
N HIS A 40 -10.88 -0.11 4.11
CA HIS A 40 -12.01 -1.01 3.95
C HIS A 40 -13.13 -0.41 3.08
N LEU A 41 -13.43 0.88 3.25
CA LEU A 41 -14.54 1.56 2.58
C LEU A 41 -14.19 2.04 1.17
N LEU A 42 -12.96 2.56 0.98
CA LEU A 42 -12.57 3.33 -0.19
C LEU A 42 -11.52 2.63 -1.06
N SER A 43 -11.10 1.43 -0.71
CA SER A 43 -10.10 0.68 -1.47
C SER A 43 -10.64 -0.69 -1.89
N PRO A 44 -10.29 -1.16 -3.10
CA PRO A 44 -10.57 -2.54 -3.49
C PRO A 44 -9.74 -3.55 -2.69
N ASN A 45 -8.76 -3.09 -1.93
CA ASN A 45 -7.78 -3.89 -1.21
C ASN A 45 -8.12 -3.93 0.28
N ARG A 46 -9.04 -4.79 0.67
CA ARG A 46 -9.43 -4.93 2.08
C ARG A 46 -8.30 -5.51 2.92
N ILE A 47 -8.19 -5.04 4.16
CA ILE A 47 -7.31 -5.58 5.21
C ILE A 47 -8.22 -6.02 6.35
N ASN A 48 -8.07 -7.25 6.81
CA ASN A 48 -8.79 -7.71 7.98
C ASN A 48 -8.14 -7.14 9.24
N PHE A 49 -8.94 -6.54 10.09
CA PHE A 49 -8.47 -6.02 11.37
C PHE A 49 -9.54 -6.14 12.45
N LEU A 50 -9.11 -6.12 13.69
CA LEU A 50 -9.94 -6.15 14.88
C LEU A 50 -9.41 -5.15 15.89
N VAL A 51 -10.31 -4.35 16.46
CA VAL A 51 -10.00 -3.44 17.56
C VAL A 51 -10.71 -3.91 18.81
N TYR A 52 -9.96 -4.08 19.89
CA TYR A 52 -10.53 -4.36 21.21
C TYR A 52 -9.79 -3.53 22.27
N LYS A 53 -10.50 -2.59 22.90
CA LYS A 53 -9.91 -1.61 23.82
C LYS A 53 -8.71 -0.90 23.16
N ASP A 54 -7.55 -0.96 23.78
CA ASP A 54 -6.32 -0.31 23.31
C ASP A 54 -5.49 -1.21 22.38
N THR A 55 -6.06 -2.32 21.90
CA THR A 55 -5.37 -3.30 21.08
C THR A 55 -5.94 -3.32 19.66
N LEU A 56 -5.06 -3.18 18.69
CA LEU A 56 -5.33 -3.37 17.27
C LEU A 56 -4.65 -4.67 16.80
N ILE A 57 -5.42 -5.52 16.16
CA ILE A 57 -4.91 -6.71 15.46
C ILE A 57 -5.18 -6.48 13.98
N GLU A 58 -4.15 -6.46 13.15
CA GLU A 58 -4.26 -6.26 11.71
C GLU A 58 -3.59 -7.39 10.93
N GLU A 59 -4.18 -7.77 9.81
CA GLU A 59 -3.63 -8.79 8.93
C GLU A 59 -2.30 -8.36 8.33
N HIS A 60 -1.34 -9.30 8.31
CA HIS A 60 -0.08 -9.09 7.60
C HIS A 60 -0.29 -9.25 6.10
N ILE A 61 -0.07 -8.18 5.36
CA ILE A 61 -0.12 -8.20 3.91
C ILE A 61 1.20 -8.75 3.36
N ALA A 62 1.14 -9.91 2.73
CA ALA A 62 2.29 -10.49 2.08
C ALA A 62 2.64 -9.70 0.80
N GLY A 63 3.89 -9.34 0.65
CA GLY A 63 4.41 -8.58 -0.49
C GLY A 63 5.86 -8.22 -0.29
N ILE A 64 6.49 -7.66 -1.32
CA ILE A 64 7.86 -7.17 -1.27
C ILE A 64 7.83 -5.74 -0.77
N PRO A 65 8.49 -5.38 0.35
CA PRO A 65 8.59 -3.99 0.78
C PRO A 65 9.09 -3.09 -0.36
N GLY A 66 8.49 -1.90 -0.51
CA GLY A 66 8.74 -1.04 -1.66
C GLY A 66 10.21 -0.61 -1.78
N ASP A 67 10.92 -0.41 -0.66
CA ASP A 67 12.36 -0.10 -0.65
C ASP A 67 13.20 -1.26 -1.20
N ILE A 68 12.89 -2.49 -0.81
CA ILE A 68 13.53 -3.70 -1.34
C ILE A 68 13.17 -3.89 -2.80
N PHE A 69 11.89 -3.70 -3.15
CA PHE A 69 11.43 -3.82 -4.53
C PHE A 69 12.17 -2.84 -5.46
N ILE A 70 12.25 -1.57 -5.08
CA ILE A 70 12.94 -0.54 -5.85
C ILE A 70 14.42 -0.87 -6.07
N LYS A 71 15.07 -1.39 -5.01
CA LYS A 71 16.52 -1.66 -5.04
C LYS A 71 16.86 -2.95 -5.80
N GLU A 72 16.11 -4.03 -5.58
CA GLU A 72 16.52 -5.38 -5.98
C GLU A 72 15.69 -5.94 -7.14
N HIS A 73 14.41 -5.59 -7.25
CA HIS A 73 13.50 -6.16 -8.25
C HIS A 73 13.27 -5.25 -9.44
N LEU A 74 13.08 -3.94 -9.21
CA LEU A 74 12.77 -2.99 -10.27
C LEU A 74 13.83 -2.94 -11.39
N PRO A 75 15.15 -3.04 -11.12
CA PRO A 75 16.16 -3.06 -12.18
C PRO A 75 16.04 -4.28 -13.11
N LEU A 76 15.48 -5.38 -12.62
CA LEU A 76 15.32 -6.64 -13.35
C LEU A 76 14.00 -6.72 -14.13
N CYS A 77 13.11 -5.75 -13.95
CA CYS A 77 11.80 -5.73 -14.62
C CYS A 77 11.93 -5.43 -16.11
N THR A 78 11.11 -6.13 -16.91
CA THR A 78 10.92 -5.82 -18.33
C THR A 78 10.19 -4.48 -18.51
N ASP A 79 10.25 -3.88 -19.69
CA ASP A 79 9.55 -2.61 -19.96
C ASP A 79 8.03 -2.74 -19.82
N ARG A 80 7.45 -3.89 -20.16
CA ARG A 80 6.03 -4.17 -19.90
C ARG A 80 5.72 -4.14 -18.41
N ALA A 81 6.54 -4.79 -17.58
CA ALA A 81 6.39 -4.79 -16.13
C ALA A 81 6.57 -3.37 -15.55
N ARG A 82 7.55 -2.61 -16.03
CA ARG A 82 7.79 -1.21 -15.62
C ARG A 82 6.60 -0.32 -15.94
N ASN A 83 6.00 -0.47 -17.12
CA ASN A 83 4.78 0.25 -17.48
C ASN A 83 3.62 -0.07 -16.54
N GLU A 84 3.41 -1.37 -16.21
CA GLU A 84 2.36 -1.77 -15.28
C GLU A 84 2.62 -1.24 -13.86
N ILE A 85 3.85 -1.32 -13.38
CA ILE A 85 4.25 -0.76 -12.07
C ILE A 85 4.01 0.76 -12.05
N ALA A 86 4.32 1.48 -13.13
CA ALA A 86 4.06 2.91 -13.25
C ALA A 86 2.57 3.24 -13.10
N LYS A 87 1.69 2.50 -13.77
CA LYS A 87 0.22 2.64 -13.63
C LYS A 87 -0.23 2.39 -12.19
N GLN A 88 0.26 1.32 -11.58
CA GLN A 88 -0.10 0.97 -10.20
C GLN A 88 0.41 2.03 -9.21
N PHE A 89 1.56 2.63 -9.46
CA PHE A 89 2.06 3.71 -8.62
C PHE A 89 1.21 4.99 -8.74
N VAL A 90 0.73 5.35 -9.94
CA VAL A 90 -0.22 6.45 -10.11
C VAL A 90 -1.50 6.19 -9.32
N LYS A 91 -2.11 5.01 -9.48
CA LYS A 91 -3.33 4.61 -8.73
C LYS A 91 -3.10 4.62 -7.22
N PHE A 92 -1.98 4.08 -6.76
CA PHE A 92 -1.61 4.10 -5.35
C PHE A 92 -1.47 5.52 -4.81
N ASN A 93 -0.79 6.41 -5.54
CA ASN A 93 -0.63 7.80 -5.16
C ASN A 93 -1.97 8.53 -5.06
N GLU A 94 -2.88 8.28 -6.00
CA GLU A 94 -4.22 8.85 -6.00
C GLU A 94 -5.05 8.37 -4.80
N ARG A 95 -5.04 7.06 -4.50
CA ARG A 95 -5.71 6.51 -3.31
C ARG A 95 -5.21 7.13 -2.01
N CYS A 96 -3.89 7.32 -1.88
CA CYS A 96 -3.32 8.00 -0.71
C CYS A 96 -3.80 9.44 -0.59
N THR A 97 -3.92 10.14 -1.72
CA THR A 97 -4.42 11.53 -1.77
C THR A 97 -5.89 11.61 -1.34
N LEU A 98 -6.75 10.79 -1.94
CA LEU A 98 -8.18 10.77 -1.67
C LEU A 98 -8.50 10.45 -0.21
N ARG A 99 -7.72 9.55 0.38
CA ARG A 99 -7.90 9.12 1.78
C ARG A 99 -7.16 10.00 2.78
N LEU A 100 -6.40 10.97 2.33
CA LEU A 100 -5.52 11.78 3.17
C LEU A 100 -4.54 10.92 4.00
N LEU A 101 -4.04 9.83 3.40
CA LEU A 101 -3.04 8.97 4.01
C LEU A 101 -1.64 9.52 3.73
N GLY A 102 -0.96 9.94 4.76
CA GLY A 102 0.40 10.50 4.69
C GLY A 102 1.50 9.47 4.89
N ASP A 103 2.74 9.94 4.80
CA ASP A 103 4.01 9.21 5.07
C ASP A 103 4.17 7.88 4.32
N MET A 104 3.67 7.80 3.08
CA MET A 104 3.84 6.61 2.24
C MET A 104 5.24 6.55 1.62
N ARG A 105 6.24 6.42 2.49
CA ARG A 105 7.61 6.10 2.14
C ARG A 105 7.71 4.69 1.56
N SER A 106 8.80 4.38 0.89
CA SER A 106 8.96 3.08 0.22
C SER A 106 8.84 1.85 1.14
N TYR A 107 9.10 1.99 2.43
CA TYR A 107 8.94 0.90 3.41
C TYR A 107 7.54 0.83 4.05
N ASN A 108 6.65 1.79 3.79
CA ASN A 108 5.27 1.83 4.30
C ASN A 108 4.24 1.28 3.30
N TYR A 109 4.71 0.71 2.20
CA TYR A 109 3.89 -0.05 1.26
C TYR A 109 4.61 -1.32 0.79
N VAL A 110 3.86 -2.23 0.22
CA VAL A 110 4.38 -3.44 -0.42
C VAL A 110 3.97 -3.49 -1.88
N VAL A 111 4.84 -4.08 -2.69
CA VAL A 111 4.57 -4.45 -4.08
C VAL A 111 4.28 -5.95 -4.12
N ILE A 112 3.14 -6.32 -4.68
CA ILE A 112 2.67 -7.70 -4.75
C ILE A 112 2.65 -8.11 -6.23
N PRO A 113 3.64 -8.90 -6.69
CA PRO A 113 3.57 -9.51 -8.00
C PRO A 113 2.57 -10.67 -7.98
N THR A 114 1.71 -10.73 -8.96
CA THR A 114 0.78 -11.84 -9.17
C THR A 114 1.08 -12.45 -10.53
N HIS A 115 1.50 -13.69 -10.53
CA HIS A 115 1.81 -14.42 -11.77
C HIS A 115 0.52 -14.94 -12.38
N ASP A 116 0.28 -14.57 -13.63
CA ASP A 116 -0.67 -15.19 -14.52
C ASP A 116 0.10 -15.91 -15.64
N PHE A 117 -0.57 -16.77 -16.42
CA PHE A 117 0.08 -17.68 -17.38
C PHE A 117 1.20 -17.03 -18.22
N ASP A 118 0.97 -15.83 -18.76
CA ASP A 118 1.88 -15.16 -19.70
C ASP A 118 2.42 -13.82 -19.18
N HIS A 119 2.02 -13.37 -18.00
CA HIS A 119 2.43 -12.05 -17.48
C HIS A 119 2.44 -11.99 -15.97
N VAL A 120 3.07 -10.96 -15.46
CA VAL A 120 3.08 -10.63 -14.03
C VAL A 120 2.34 -9.31 -13.85
N ASP A 121 1.24 -9.37 -13.11
CA ASP A 121 0.53 -8.19 -12.63
C ASP A 121 1.14 -7.72 -11.32
N TYR A 122 1.05 -6.42 -11.08
CA TYR A 122 1.57 -5.81 -9.87
C TYR A 122 0.47 -5.05 -9.15
N LYS A 123 0.48 -5.13 -7.81
CA LYS A 123 -0.36 -4.29 -6.95
C LYS A 123 0.51 -3.58 -5.94
N ILE A 124 0.21 -2.32 -5.66
CA ILE A 124 0.88 -1.56 -4.60
C ILE A 124 -0.15 -1.31 -3.50
N ARG A 125 0.20 -1.72 -2.26
CA ARG A 125 -0.69 -1.63 -1.09
C ARG A 125 0.02 -0.96 0.08
N ALA A 126 -0.66 -0.01 0.71
CA ALA A 126 -0.24 0.55 1.98
C ALA A 126 -0.27 -0.53 3.08
N ILE A 127 0.68 -0.48 4.01
CA ILE A 127 0.78 -1.38 5.16
C ILE A 127 0.98 -0.65 6.49
N ASP A 128 1.09 0.67 6.47
CA ASP A 128 1.17 1.49 7.66
C ASP A 128 0.19 2.67 7.57
N PHE A 129 -0.63 2.83 8.61
CA PHE A 129 -1.72 3.80 8.67
C PHE A 129 -1.56 4.77 9.86
N ASP A 130 -0.36 4.86 10.43
CA ASP A 130 -0.12 5.71 11.60
C ASP A 130 -0.15 7.22 11.30
N GLN A 131 -0.08 7.60 10.02
CA GLN A 131 -0.17 8.97 9.54
C GLN A 131 -1.47 9.24 8.74
N GLN A 132 -2.54 8.52 9.07
CA GLN A 132 -3.86 8.84 8.53
C GLN A 132 -4.38 10.15 9.13
N ASN A 133 -4.71 11.12 8.27
CA ASN A 133 -5.36 12.36 8.70
C ASN A 133 -6.86 12.10 8.95
N TYR A 134 -7.38 12.58 10.08
CA TYR A 134 -8.79 12.44 10.46
C TYR A 134 -9.37 13.68 11.16
N GLU A 135 -8.52 14.62 11.59
CA GLU A 135 -8.91 15.84 12.31
C GLU A 135 -8.94 17.09 11.41
N GLY A 136 -9.09 16.92 10.08
CA GLY A 136 -9.06 18.04 9.13
C GLY A 136 -7.65 18.63 8.91
N ASN A 137 -6.62 17.97 9.38
CA ASN A 137 -5.23 18.38 9.16
C ASN A 137 -4.79 17.96 7.76
N LEU A 138 -4.61 18.93 6.85
CA LEU A 138 -4.28 18.70 5.44
C LEU A 138 -2.78 18.44 5.16
N LYS A 139 -2.00 18.07 6.15
CA LYS A 139 -0.58 17.70 5.95
C LYS A 139 -0.47 16.33 5.30
N VAL A 140 -0.80 16.24 4.02
CA VAL A 140 -0.66 15.01 3.24
C VAL A 140 0.65 15.04 2.48
N TYR A 141 1.59 14.20 2.90
CA TYR A 141 2.78 13.93 2.10
C TYR A 141 2.49 12.77 1.16
N GLN A 142 2.23 13.10 -0.10
CA GLN A 142 1.95 12.10 -1.12
C GLN A 142 3.18 11.22 -1.39
N PRO A 143 2.99 9.94 -1.81
CA PRO A 143 4.10 9.01 -2.07
C PRO A 143 5.19 9.56 -2.99
N HIS A 144 4.82 10.34 -4.01
CA HIS A 144 5.77 10.86 -5.00
C HIS A 144 6.72 11.95 -4.45
N PHE A 145 6.43 12.56 -3.30
CA PHE A 145 7.32 13.56 -2.69
C PHE A 145 8.54 12.95 -1.98
N PHE A 146 8.48 11.67 -1.61
CA PHE A 146 9.56 11.03 -0.91
C PHE A 146 10.72 10.67 -1.85
N LYS A 147 11.95 11.01 -1.44
CA LYS A 147 13.16 10.76 -2.23
C LYS A 147 13.34 9.29 -2.60
N GLU A 148 12.96 8.39 -1.70
CA GLU A 148 13.03 6.95 -1.86
C GLU A 148 12.15 6.45 -3.00
N ASN A 149 11.07 7.16 -3.31
CA ASN A 149 10.13 6.83 -4.37
C ASN A 149 10.51 7.44 -5.74
N ARG A 150 11.60 8.20 -5.84
CA ARG A 150 12.04 8.80 -7.11
C ARG A 150 12.15 7.80 -8.27
N PRO A 151 12.67 6.56 -8.09
CA PRO A 151 12.67 5.59 -9.18
C PRO A 151 11.26 5.25 -9.68
N MET A 152 10.27 5.20 -8.78
CA MET A 152 8.87 4.96 -9.15
C MET A 152 8.27 6.16 -9.90
N VAL A 153 8.57 7.37 -9.45
CA VAL A 153 8.17 8.61 -10.15
C VAL A 153 8.80 8.65 -11.53
N LYS A 154 10.07 8.27 -11.67
CA LYS A 154 10.74 8.21 -12.96
C LYS A 154 10.08 7.23 -13.92
N LEU A 155 9.61 6.07 -13.44
CA LEU A 155 8.84 5.16 -14.30
C LEU A 155 7.57 5.81 -14.85
N VAL A 156 6.87 6.60 -14.04
CA VAL A 156 5.67 7.31 -14.50
C VAL A 156 6.02 8.25 -15.64
N THR A 157 7.10 9.03 -15.52
CA THR A 157 7.53 9.96 -16.57
C THR A 157 8.11 9.28 -17.81
N ASP A 158 8.75 8.13 -17.64
CA ASP A 158 9.40 7.42 -18.75
C ASP A 158 8.41 6.55 -19.56
N PHE A 159 7.34 6.06 -18.94
CA PHE A 159 6.44 5.06 -19.55
C PHE A 159 5.00 5.53 -19.75
N LEU A 160 4.55 6.62 -19.13
CA LEU A 160 3.17 7.07 -19.22
C LEU A 160 3.07 8.48 -19.81
N GLU A 161 2.10 8.68 -20.70
CA GLU A 161 1.69 9.99 -21.18
C GLU A 161 0.74 10.66 -20.17
N ASP A 162 0.68 11.98 -20.15
CA ASP A 162 -0.18 12.78 -19.27
C ASP A 162 -1.67 12.41 -19.39
N SER A 163 -2.12 12.08 -20.60
CA SER A 163 -3.48 11.61 -20.87
C SER A 163 -3.78 10.30 -20.14
N SER A 164 -2.84 9.36 -20.17
CA SER A 164 -2.93 8.06 -19.49
C SER A 164 -2.90 8.22 -17.98
N VAL A 165 -2.04 9.07 -17.45
CA VAL A 165 -1.98 9.39 -16.01
C VAL A 165 -3.34 9.92 -15.52
N ASN A 166 -3.93 10.86 -16.26
CA ASN A 166 -5.25 11.43 -15.92
C ASN A 166 -6.36 10.38 -16.01
N GLN A 167 -6.29 9.45 -16.96
CA GLN A 167 -7.25 8.35 -17.06
C GLN A 167 -7.15 7.42 -15.85
N TYR A 168 -5.95 6.98 -15.45
CA TYR A 168 -5.77 6.08 -14.29
C TYR A 168 -6.22 6.72 -12.97
N LYS A 169 -6.01 8.02 -12.81
CA LYS A 169 -6.56 8.76 -11.66
C LYS A 169 -8.08 8.71 -11.64
N LYS A 170 -8.75 8.97 -12.77
CA LYS A 170 -10.21 8.92 -12.90
C LYS A 170 -10.76 7.51 -12.63
N GLU A 171 -10.09 6.48 -13.15
CA GLU A 171 -10.47 5.09 -12.89
C GLU A 171 -10.46 4.77 -11.40
N ASP A 172 -9.41 5.19 -10.69
CA ASP A 172 -9.30 4.92 -9.26
C ASP A 172 -10.31 5.74 -8.45
N MET A 173 -10.56 6.98 -8.81
CA MET A 173 -11.60 7.81 -8.20
C MET A 173 -13.00 7.24 -8.39
N SER A 174 -13.30 6.65 -9.56
CA SER A 174 -14.61 6.05 -9.83
C SER A 174 -14.90 4.79 -9.02
N GLN A 175 -13.86 4.15 -8.46
CA GLN A 175 -14.02 3.00 -7.56
C GLN A 175 -14.39 3.42 -6.13
N VAL A 176 -14.25 4.70 -5.81
CA VAL A 176 -14.52 5.28 -4.49
C VAL A 176 -15.92 5.90 -4.43
N ALA A 177 -16.51 6.23 -5.57
CA ALA A 177 -17.85 6.79 -5.70
C ALA A 177 -18.94 5.72 -5.71
#